data_8a4f0d6980cec4273762e17a550fc0c2
#
_entry.id   8a4f0d6980cec4273762e17a550fc0c2
#
_cell.length_a   1.000
_cell.length_b   1.000
_cell.length_c   1.000
_cell.angle_alpha   90.00
_cell.angle_beta   90.00
_cell.angle_gamma   90.00
#
_symmetry.space_group_name_H-M   'P 1'
#
loop_
_entity.id
_entity.type
_entity.pdbx_description
1 polymer ?
#
loop_
_entity_poly.entity_id
_entity_poly.type
_entity_poly.pdbx_seq_one_letter_code
_entity_poly.pdbx_strand_id
1 'polypeptide(L)' 'MVTFEVFRNEVLSAMNSKPKKWRDGQFVFNYIDEKYGVARSVQFIDGVDCFYVDSKIEEFIARSYEYIKNAELSDNY' A
#
# COMPACT_ATOMS: atom_id res chain seq x y z
N MET A 1 -12.85 8.69 6.37
CA MET A 1 -11.61 8.16 5.80
C MET A 1 -11.15 9.01 4.63
N VAL A 2 -9.89 8.96 4.28
CA VAL A 2 -9.35 9.75 3.17
C VAL A 2 -9.76 9.14 1.81
N THR A 3 -9.75 9.96 0.77
CA THR A 3 -10.01 9.49 -0.60
C THR A 3 -8.85 8.66 -1.11
N PHE A 4 -9.09 7.91 -2.18
CA PHE A 4 -8.02 7.14 -2.82
C PHE A 4 -6.85 8.06 -3.25
N GLU A 5 -7.16 9.23 -3.83
CA GLU A 5 -6.11 10.16 -4.26
C GLU A 5 -5.24 10.63 -3.10
N VAL A 6 -5.84 10.95 -1.96
CA VAL A 6 -5.10 11.36 -0.77
C VAL A 6 -4.21 10.22 -0.28
N PHE A 7 -4.75 9.00 -0.20
CA PHE A 7 -3.96 7.84 0.19
C PHE A 7 -2.80 7.59 -0.77
N ARG A 8 -3.07 7.60 -2.08
CA ARG A 8 -2.04 7.39 -3.09
C ARG A 8 -0.94 8.44 -2.96
N ASN A 9 -1.32 9.71 -2.82
CA ASN A 9 -0.35 10.80 -2.66
C ASN A 9 0.46 10.66 -1.38
N GLU A 10 -0.15 10.19 -0.30
CA GLU A 10 0.56 9.91 0.95
C GLU A 10 1.68 8.89 0.72
N VAL A 11 1.35 7.78 0.06
CA VAL A 11 2.32 6.70 -0.19
C VAL A 11 3.43 7.18 -1.11
N LEU A 12 3.07 7.85 -2.22
CA LEU A 12 4.06 8.30 -3.19
C LEU A 12 4.96 9.39 -2.62
N SER A 13 4.41 10.29 -1.80
CA SER A 13 5.20 11.33 -1.15
C SER A 13 6.18 10.75 -0.14
N ALA A 14 5.78 9.68 0.56
CA ALA A 14 6.65 9.02 1.53
C ALA A 14 7.89 8.43 0.85
N MET A 15 7.83 8.12 -0.44
CA MET A 15 8.99 7.60 -1.17
C MET A 15 10.16 8.59 -1.24
N ASN A 16 9.92 9.89 -1.00
CA ASN A 16 11.00 10.87 -0.93
C ASN A 16 11.97 10.57 0.22
N SER A 17 11.53 9.82 1.22
CA SER A 17 12.35 9.42 2.37
C SER A 17 12.88 7.98 2.23
N LYS A 18 12.70 7.36 1.09
CA LYS A 18 13.09 5.98 0.84
C LYS A 18 14.61 5.82 0.97
N PRO A 19 15.09 4.77 1.66
CA PRO A 19 16.52 4.44 1.62
C PRO A 19 16.97 4.23 0.18
N LYS A 20 18.15 4.73 -0.16
CA LYS A 20 18.64 4.69 -1.55
C LYS A 20 18.74 3.29 -2.13
N LYS A 21 19.05 2.30 -1.30
CA LYS A 21 19.23 0.93 -1.74
C LYS A 21 17.93 0.16 -1.94
N TRP A 22 16.82 0.70 -1.46
CA TRP A 22 15.52 0.04 -1.61
C TRP A 22 14.92 0.38 -2.96
N ARG A 23 14.27 -0.62 -3.58
CA ARG A 23 13.47 -0.36 -4.77
C ARG A 23 12.18 0.33 -4.37
N ASP A 24 11.57 1.04 -5.31
CA ASP A 24 10.32 1.76 -5.07
C ASP A 24 9.22 0.84 -4.56
N GLY A 25 9.03 -0.31 -5.23
CA GLY A 25 8.00 -1.26 -4.82
C GLY A 25 8.25 -1.85 -3.43
N GLN A 26 9.50 -2.12 -3.09
CA GLN A 26 9.87 -2.59 -1.77
C GLN A 26 9.48 -1.57 -0.70
N PHE A 27 9.74 -0.29 -0.96
CA PHE A 27 9.38 0.76 -0.02
C PHE A 27 7.87 0.87 0.15
N VAL A 28 7.13 0.86 -0.96
CA VAL A 28 5.66 0.96 -0.92
C VAL A 28 5.07 -0.19 -0.11
N PHE A 29 5.53 -1.42 -0.35
CA PHE A 29 5.07 -2.58 0.40
C PHE A 29 5.30 -2.38 1.91
N ASN A 30 6.54 -2.05 2.28
CA ASN A 30 6.90 -1.90 3.70
C ASN A 30 6.15 -0.74 4.35
N TYR A 31 5.99 0.38 3.66
CA TYR A 31 5.26 1.52 4.17
C TYR A 31 3.81 1.16 4.50
N ILE A 32 3.13 0.50 3.56
CA ILE A 32 1.74 0.11 3.76
C ILE A 32 1.62 -0.97 4.83
N ASP A 33 2.57 -1.90 4.88
CA ASP A 33 2.56 -2.95 5.89
C ASP A 33 2.72 -2.37 7.30
N GLU A 34 3.67 -1.48 7.49
CA GLU A 34 3.93 -0.89 8.80
C GLU A 34 2.80 0.02 9.27
N LYS A 35 2.24 0.80 8.37
CA LYS A 35 1.25 1.81 8.76
C LYS A 35 -0.17 1.27 8.82
N TYR A 36 -0.53 0.37 7.92
CA TYR A 36 -1.91 -0.10 7.78
C TYR A 36 -2.09 -1.60 7.99
N GLY A 37 -1.02 -2.38 7.90
CA GLY A 37 -1.08 -3.82 8.15
C GLY A 37 -1.80 -4.64 7.10
N VAL A 38 -2.00 -4.12 5.88
CA VAL A 38 -2.77 -4.82 4.84
C VAL A 38 -1.91 -5.35 3.70
N ALA A 39 -0.61 -5.02 3.68
CA ALA A 39 0.24 -5.36 2.54
C ALA A 39 0.30 -6.86 2.26
N ARG A 40 0.39 -7.67 3.30
CA ARG A 40 0.47 -9.13 3.13
C ARG A 40 -0.82 -9.71 2.60
N SER A 41 -1.97 -9.14 2.97
CA SER A 41 -3.25 -9.57 2.42
C SER A 41 -3.31 -9.32 0.92
N VAL A 42 -2.85 -8.17 0.47
CA VAL A 42 -2.80 -7.87 -0.97
C VAL A 42 -1.85 -8.84 -1.67
N GLN A 43 -0.68 -9.08 -1.10
CA GLN A 43 0.32 -9.97 -1.70
C GLN A 43 -0.18 -11.40 -1.81
N PHE A 44 -0.74 -11.96 -0.73
CA PHE A 44 -1.06 -13.39 -0.69
C PHE A 44 -2.48 -13.70 -1.14
N ILE A 45 -3.45 -12.83 -0.86
CA ILE A 45 -4.84 -13.09 -1.21
C ILE A 45 -5.13 -12.62 -2.63
N ASP A 46 -4.74 -11.39 -2.96
CA ASP A 46 -5.00 -10.81 -4.28
C ASP A 46 -3.93 -11.19 -5.31
N GLY A 47 -2.79 -11.69 -4.86
CA GLY A 47 -1.71 -12.06 -5.75
C GLY A 47 -1.00 -10.89 -6.40
N VAL A 48 -1.12 -9.69 -5.82
CA VAL A 48 -0.45 -8.49 -6.32
C VAL A 48 0.74 -8.19 -5.41
N ASP A 49 1.93 -8.23 -5.98
CA ASP A 49 3.17 -8.10 -5.22
C ASP A 49 4.08 -7.02 -5.82
N CYS A 50 4.13 -5.87 -5.17
CA CYS A 50 5.05 -4.81 -5.59
C CYS A 50 6.41 -4.91 -4.89
N PHE A 51 6.56 -5.76 -3.87
CA PHE A 51 7.82 -5.88 -3.16
C PHE A 51 8.95 -6.28 -4.12
N TYR A 52 8.69 -7.22 -5.00
CA TYR A 52 9.66 -7.70 -5.98
C TYR A 52 9.44 -7.15 -7.39
N VAL A 53 8.27 -6.53 -7.66
CA VAL A 53 7.88 -6.10 -9.01
C VAL A 53 7.38 -4.66 -8.96
N ASP A 54 8.27 -3.71 -9.30
CA ASP A 54 7.96 -2.28 -9.24
C ASP A 54 6.77 -1.87 -10.12
N SER A 55 6.56 -2.57 -11.23
CA SER A 55 5.44 -2.25 -12.13
C SER A 55 4.07 -2.52 -11.51
N LYS A 56 4.02 -3.18 -10.35
CA LYS A 56 2.78 -3.47 -9.65
C LYS A 56 2.42 -2.44 -8.57
N ILE A 57 3.20 -1.37 -8.44
CA ILE A 57 3.00 -0.37 -7.38
C ILE A 57 1.59 0.23 -7.44
N GLU A 58 1.15 0.68 -8.59
CA GLU A 58 -0.17 1.34 -8.70
C GLU A 58 -1.30 0.38 -8.36
N GLU A 59 -1.24 -0.84 -8.86
CA GLU A 59 -2.25 -1.85 -8.55
C GLU A 59 -2.22 -2.22 -7.07
N PHE A 60 -1.02 -2.32 -6.49
CA PHE A 60 -0.86 -2.63 -5.07
C PHE A 60 -1.47 -1.55 -4.19
N ILE A 61 -1.24 -0.27 -4.53
CA ILE A 61 -1.83 0.85 -3.80
C ILE A 61 -3.35 0.79 -3.87
N ALA A 62 -3.91 0.53 -5.06
CA ALA A 62 -5.36 0.46 -5.23
C ALA A 62 -5.98 -0.68 -4.41
N ARG A 63 -5.37 -1.86 -4.42
CA ARG A 63 -5.85 -3.00 -3.66
C ARG A 63 -5.74 -2.76 -2.16
N SER A 64 -4.62 -2.16 -1.72
CA SER A 64 -4.42 -1.82 -0.32
C SER A 64 -5.49 -0.86 0.18
N TYR A 65 -5.85 0.13 -0.64
CA TYR A 65 -6.89 1.09 -0.29
C TYR A 65 -8.23 0.39 -0.02
N GLU A 66 -8.59 -0.59 -0.85
CA GLU A 66 -9.82 -1.33 -0.66
C GLU A 66 -9.84 -2.07 0.69
N TYR A 67 -8.72 -2.69 1.07
CA TYR A 67 -8.62 -3.35 2.37
C TYR A 67 -8.76 -2.36 3.53
N ILE A 68 -8.11 -1.21 3.44
CA ILE A 68 -8.17 -0.18 4.48
C ILE A 68 -9.60 0.35 4.61
N LYS A 69 -10.23 0.65 3.49
CA LYS A 69 -11.61 1.14 3.44
C LYS A 69 -12.58 0.15 4.06
N ASN A 70 -12.44 -1.13 3.71
CA ASN A 70 -13.31 -2.17 4.24
C ASN A 70 -13.11 -2.38 5.74
N ALA A 71 -11.87 -2.28 6.23
CA ALA A 71 -11.59 -2.39 7.65
C ALA A 71 -12.24 -1.24 8.43
N GLU A 72 -12.16 -0.01 7.91
CA GLU A 72 -12.80 1.15 8.55
C GLU A 72 -14.32 1.02 8.58
N LEU A 73 -14.91 0.51 7.50
CA LEU A 73 -16.35 0.28 7.46
C LEU A 73 -16.78 -0.79 8.49
N SER A 74 -15.95 -1.82 8.68
CA SER A 74 -16.22 -2.87 9.66
C SER A 74 -16.13 -2.35 11.09
N ASP A 75 -15.26 -1.40 11.35
CA ASP A 75 -15.07 -0.80 12.68
C ASP A 75 -16.22 0.09 13.10
N ASN A 76 -17.12 0.43 12.20
CA ASN A 76 -18.26 1.30 12.48
C ASN A 76 -19.47 0.55 13.01
N TYR A 77 -19.40 -0.72 13.28
CA TYR A 77 -20.49 -1.49 13.85
C TYR A 77 -20.57 -1.31 15.36
#